data_9761f65514574bfa3413d9702a9d9f4e
#
_entry.id   9761f65514574bfa3413d9702a9d9f4e
#
_cell.length_a   1.000
_cell.length_b   1.000
_cell.length_c   1.000
_cell.angle_alpha   90.00
_cell.angle_beta   90.00
_cell.angle_gamma   90.00
#
_symmetry.space_group_name_H-M   'P 1'
#
loop_
_entity.id
_entity.type
_entity.pdbx_description
1 polymer ?
#
loop_
_entity_poly.entity_id
_entity_poly.type
_entity_poly.pdbx_seq_one_letter_code
_entity_poly.pdbx_strand_id
1 'polypeptide(L)'
;MTIPLTRCQFIIPFAAICDAIGAPTEALLTKFRLPASLEEKPEHYIPILLAVRFAEAAQRSQGITDIGFQAARQLQFFHLSEKLRAIIRFSPTLFIALQQLCKWASLEDTTVSVWLERNDHHVRICSKVAGTARMPHLEHSQWLQNVYTMQIVRQFTGPHWVPATMAFEARYEPSLETRSFWQNTRFISDQNSSWIDIPVSFLDLPNPASETPAPSHDDGVGPSGHEIVSAVKLMLPSYLDERIPTIAEIAEMAGISIRSFQRKLSSAGVSYSDLLDGARFENATKLLRDTDAKIIDVAFSSGYSDPAHFTRAFRRFFGVTPREFRGKWKPQ
;
A
#
# COMPACT_ATOMS: atom_id res chain seq x y z
N MET A 1 -16.08 -10.26 -3.86
CA MET A 1 -15.00 -10.74 -2.97
C MET A 1 -13.68 -10.48 -3.68
N THR A 2 -12.78 -9.79 -3.03
CA THR A 2 -11.44 -9.44 -3.53
C THR A 2 -10.41 -9.71 -2.45
N ILE A 3 -9.13 -9.56 -2.75
CA ILE A 3 -8.04 -9.57 -1.76
C ILE A 3 -7.76 -8.10 -1.43
N PRO A 4 -8.02 -7.63 -0.20
CA PRO A 4 -7.60 -6.30 0.22
C PRO A 4 -6.07 -6.20 0.21
N LEU A 5 -5.54 -5.20 -0.50
CA LEU A 5 -4.11 -4.99 -0.66
C LEU A 5 -3.70 -3.62 -0.13
N THR A 6 -2.50 -3.56 0.43
CA THR A 6 -1.81 -2.34 0.82
C THR A 6 -0.43 -2.29 0.19
N ARG A 7 0.17 -1.11 0.08
CA ARG A 7 1.55 -0.98 -0.42
C ARG A 7 2.55 -1.56 0.60
N CYS A 8 3.65 -2.11 0.10
CA CYS A 8 4.76 -2.59 0.95
C CYS A 8 5.26 -1.49 1.88
N GLN A 9 5.22 -0.22 1.44
CA GLN A 9 5.59 0.94 2.25
C GLN A 9 4.95 0.96 3.64
N PHE A 10 3.72 0.44 3.79
CA PHE A 10 3.02 0.47 5.07
C PHE A 10 3.53 -0.55 6.09
N ILE A 11 4.22 -1.61 5.65
CA ILE A 11 4.79 -2.61 6.56
C ILE A 11 6.25 -2.34 6.92
N ILE A 12 6.96 -1.56 6.10
CA ILE A 12 8.38 -1.22 6.32
C ILE A 12 8.65 -0.67 7.74
N PRO A 13 7.88 0.31 8.28
CA PRO A 13 8.12 0.80 9.62
C PRO A 13 7.98 -0.26 10.72
N PHE A 14 7.10 -1.24 10.55
CA PHE A 14 6.95 -2.34 11.50
C PHE A 14 8.16 -3.28 11.46
N ALA A 15 8.66 -3.59 10.26
CA ALA A 15 9.87 -4.38 10.08
C ALA A 15 11.09 -3.66 10.69
N ALA A 16 11.25 -2.37 10.44
CA ALA A 16 12.31 -1.54 11.00
C ALA A 16 12.28 -1.50 12.54
N ILE A 17 11.09 -1.46 13.17
CA ILE A 17 10.96 -1.56 14.63
C ILE A 17 11.45 -2.93 15.12
N CYS A 18 11.08 -4.01 14.45
CA CYS A 18 11.53 -5.36 14.78
C CYS A 18 13.05 -5.47 14.70
N ASP A 19 13.66 -4.97 13.63
CA ASP A 19 15.12 -4.99 13.44
C ASP A 19 15.86 -4.18 14.51
N ALA A 20 15.33 -3.00 14.85
CA ALA A 20 15.92 -2.11 15.85
C ALA A 20 16.00 -2.75 17.26
N ILE A 21 15.11 -3.69 17.57
CA ILE A 21 15.10 -4.43 18.85
C ILE A 21 15.74 -5.82 18.75
N GLY A 22 16.33 -6.17 17.58
CA GLY A 22 16.97 -7.47 17.34
C GLY A 22 15.99 -8.64 17.22
N ALA A 23 14.74 -8.40 16.83
CA ALA A 23 13.76 -9.46 16.58
C ALA A 23 14.12 -10.23 15.29
N PRO A 24 13.66 -11.49 15.14
CA PRO A 24 13.90 -12.28 13.94
C PRO A 24 12.95 -11.86 12.80
N THR A 25 13.11 -10.63 12.28
CA THR A 25 12.20 -9.98 11.32
C THR A 25 12.02 -10.83 10.06
N GLU A 26 13.09 -11.32 9.46
CA GLU A 26 13.04 -12.16 8.25
C GLU A 26 12.23 -13.45 8.48
N ALA A 27 12.43 -14.10 9.64
CA ALA A 27 11.66 -15.30 10.00
C ALA A 27 10.17 -14.98 10.21
N LEU A 28 9.85 -13.80 10.76
CA LEU A 28 8.47 -13.33 10.91
C LEU A 28 7.83 -13.00 9.54
N LEU A 29 8.53 -12.30 8.66
CA LEU A 29 8.06 -12.03 7.29
C LEU A 29 7.77 -13.34 6.55
N THR A 30 8.71 -14.29 6.57
CA THR A 30 8.54 -15.62 5.97
C THR A 30 7.34 -16.37 6.55
N LYS A 31 7.17 -16.36 7.87
CA LYS A 31 6.03 -17.00 8.55
C LYS A 31 4.69 -16.46 8.07
N PHE A 32 4.59 -15.17 7.82
CA PHE A 32 3.38 -14.53 7.32
C PHE A 32 3.34 -14.41 5.80
N ARG A 33 4.26 -15.06 5.08
CA ARG A 33 4.30 -15.06 3.61
C ARG A 33 4.38 -13.65 3.02
N LEU A 34 5.09 -12.76 3.72
CA LEU A 34 5.42 -11.43 3.22
C LEU A 34 6.79 -11.46 2.53
N PRO A 35 7.02 -10.63 1.50
CA PRO A 35 8.34 -10.50 0.88
C PRO A 35 9.38 -10.05 1.90
N ALA A 36 10.61 -10.54 1.79
CA ALA A 36 11.73 -10.06 2.62
C ALA A 36 12.29 -8.73 2.07
N SER A 37 12.23 -8.52 0.75
CA SER A 37 12.72 -7.32 0.04
C SER A 37 11.72 -6.15 0.03
N LEU A 38 11.00 -5.92 1.13
CA LEU A 38 9.98 -4.87 1.23
C LEU A 38 10.53 -3.47 0.90
N GLU A 39 11.72 -3.14 1.40
CA GLU A 39 12.36 -1.82 1.24
C GLU A 39 12.76 -1.52 -0.20
N GLU A 40 13.05 -2.55 -0.99
CA GLU A 40 13.38 -2.42 -2.41
C GLU A 40 12.13 -2.18 -3.28
N LYS A 41 10.94 -2.48 -2.74
CA LYS A 41 9.67 -2.49 -3.46
C LYS A 41 8.54 -1.74 -2.74
N PRO A 42 8.78 -0.51 -2.25
CA PRO A 42 7.80 0.22 -1.44
C PRO A 42 6.47 0.48 -2.17
N GLU A 43 6.50 0.58 -3.50
CA GLU A 43 5.33 0.85 -4.35
C GLU A 43 4.52 -0.42 -4.69
N HIS A 44 5.04 -1.63 -4.42
CA HIS A 44 4.35 -2.88 -4.68
C HIS A 44 3.29 -3.17 -3.61
N TYR A 45 2.38 -4.11 -3.91
CA TYR A 45 1.23 -4.41 -3.06
C TYR A 45 1.34 -5.78 -2.41
N ILE A 46 0.89 -5.86 -1.16
CA ILE A 46 0.78 -7.07 -0.35
C ILE A 46 -0.61 -7.18 0.28
N PRO A 47 -1.08 -8.39 0.64
CA PRO A 47 -2.37 -8.55 1.32
C PRO A 47 -2.37 -7.90 2.70
N ILE A 48 -3.35 -7.01 2.95
CA ILE A 48 -3.52 -6.31 4.24
C ILE A 48 -3.60 -7.29 5.41
N LEU A 49 -4.34 -8.39 5.24
CA LEU A 49 -4.49 -9.41 6.29
C LEU A 49 -3.13 -9.97 6.75
N LEU A 50 -2.20 -10.20 5.83
CA LEU A 50 -0.86 -10.72 6.17
C LEU A 50 -0.02 -9.65 6.88
N ALA A 51 -0.10 -8.40 6.42
CA ALA A 51 0.56 -7.26 7.05
C ALA A 51 0.09 -7.04 8.50
N VAL A 52 -1.22 -7.08 8.74
CA VAL A 52 -1.78 -6.93 10.10
C VAL A 52 -1.38 -8.09 11.01
N ARG A 53 -1.42 -9.35 10.52
CA ARG A 53 -0.96 -10.52 11.28
C ARG A 53 0.52 -10.45 11.63
N PHE A 54 1.34 -9.94 10.73
CA PHE A 54 2.76 -9.70 11.01
C PHE A 54 2.93 -8.67 12.14
N ALA A 55 2.26 -7.52 12.05
CA ALA A 55 2.33 -6.48 13.06
C ALA A 55 1.84 -6.97 14.43
N GLU A 56 0.74 -7.72 14.47
CA GLU A 56 0.21 -8.37 15.68
C GLU A 56 1.23 -9.34 16.30
N ALA A 57 1.84 -10.19 15.48
CA ALA A 57 2.83 -11.16 15.97
C ALA A 57 4.09 -10.47 16.47
N ALA A 58 4.55 -9.41 15.81
CA ALA A 58 5.66 -8.59 16.26
C ALA A 58 5.34 -7.94 17.62
N GLN A 59 4.18 -7.32 17.76
CA GLN A 59 3.74 -6.72 19.02
C GLN A 59 3.74 -7.73 20.17
N ARG A 60 3.12 -8.90 19.97
CA ARG A 60 3.00 -9.93 21.02
C ARG A 60 4.32 -10.58 21.37
N SER A 61 5.13 -10.95 20.37
CA SER A 61 6.37 -11.71 20.60
C SER A 61 7.47 -10.87 21.22
N GLN A 62 7.45 -9.56 21.00
CA GLN A 62 8.47 -8.62 21.45
C GLN A 62 8.01 -7.72 22.60
N GLY A 63 6.73 -7.83 23.03
CA GLY A 63 6.17 -6.99 24.08
C GLY A 63 6.11 -5.49 23.73
N ILE A 64 6.03 -5.15 22.45
CA ILE A 64 6.01 -3.77 21.97
C ILE A 64 4.63 -3.17 22.24
N THR A 65 4.60 -2.08 22.99
CA THR A 65 3.34 -1.34 23.22
C THR A 65 3.02 -0.45 22.03
N ASP A 66 1.77 -0.46 21.58
CA ASP A 66 1.26 0.42 20.50
C ASP A 66 2.14 0.42 19.23
N ILE A 67 2.51 -0.77 18.73
CA ILE A 67 3.39 -0.88 17.56
C ILE A 67 2.84 -0.11 16.35
N GLY A 68 1.52 -0.05 16.17
CA GLY A 68 0.87 0.72 15.10
C GLY A 68 1.15 2.22 15.21
N PHE A 69 1.11 2.77 16.43
CA PHE A 69 1.51 4.16 16.69
C PHE A 69 3.00 4.38 16.43
N GLN A 70 3.85 3.49 16.92
CA GLN A 70 5.30 3.61 16.72
C GLN A 70 5.69 3.55 15.25
N ALA A 71 5.06 2.68 14.46
CA ALA A 71 5.22 2.61 13.02
C ALA A 71 4.70 3.89 12.32
N ALA A 72 3.50 4.35 12.69
CA ALA A 72 2.90 5.53 12.10
C ALA A 72 3.72 6.82 12.33
N ARG A 73 4.39 6.95 13.48
CA ARG A 73 5.29 8.09 13.76
C ARG A 73 6.44 8.24 12.76
N GLN A 74 6.86 7.16 12.12
CA GLN A 74 7.93 7.17 11.13
C GLN A 74 7.45 7.65 9.76
N LEU A 75 6.13 7.73 9.56
CA LEU A 75 5.56 8.10 8.27
C LEU A 75 5.72 9.60 7.99
N GLN A 76 6.09 9.89 6.77
CA GLN A 76 6.24 11.23 6.24
C GLN A 76 5.47 11.36 4.93
N PHE A 77 5.19 12.58 4.47
CA PHE A 77 4.48 12.83 3.23
C PHE A 77 5.11 12.12 2.01
N PHE A 78 6.44 12.02 1.96
CA PHE A 78 7.15 11.38 0.85
C PHE A 78 6.99 9.85 0.78
N HIS A 79 6.44 9.21 1.81
CA HIS A 79 6.11 7.79 1.78
C HIS A 79 4.78 7.47 1.08
N LEU A 80 3.93 8.46 0.83
CA LEU A 80 2.78 8.29 -0.06
C LEU A 80 3.26 7.93 -1.47
N SER A 81 2.41 7.24 -2.24
CA SER A 81 2.72 6.91 -3.64
C SER A 81 3.07 8.16 -4.44
N GLU A 82 3.96 8.02 -5.41
CA GLU A 82 4.41 9.14 -6.25
C GLU A 82 3.22 9.86 -6.89
N LYS A 83 2.27 9.10 -7.42
CA LYS A 83 1.06 9.65 -8.04
C LYS A 83 0.23 10.46 -7.05
N LEU A 84 -0.06 9.93 -5.86
CA LEU A 84 -0.84 10.65 -4.85
C LEU A 84 -0.10 11.90 -4.35
N ARG A 85 1.21 11.81 -4.12
CA ARG A 85 2.04 12.98 -3.76
C ARG A 85 1.97 14.09 -4.80
N ALA A 86 2.09 13.73 -6.07
CA ALA A 86 1.99 14.70 -7.16
C ALA A 86 0.61 15.38 -7.15
N ILE A 87 -0.48 14.60 -7.07
CA ILE A 87 -1.86 15.11 -7.03
C ILE A 87 -2.04 16.11 -5.87
N ILE A 88 -1.58 15.75 -4.66
CA ILE A 88 -1.70 16.61 -3.47
C ILE A 88 -0.85 17.88 -3.62
N ARG A 89 0.39 17.78 -4.12
CA ARG A 89 1.26 18.95 -4.34
C ARG A 89 0.69 19.98 -5.31
N PHE A 90 -0.05 19.53 -6.32
CA PHE A 90 -0.70 20.43 -7.28
C PHE A 90 -2.10 20.88 -6.86
N SER A 91 -2.60 20.44 -5.72
CA SER A 91 -3.88 20.89 -5.19
C SER A 91 -3.77 22.32 -4.68
N PRO A 92 -4.60 23.28 -5.16
CA PRO A 92 -4.45 24.69 -4.82
C PRO A 92 -4.80 25.02 -3.37
N THR A 93 -5.72 24.28 -2.76
CA THR A 93 -6.14 24.45 -1.36
C THR A 93 -6.20 23.14 -0.62
N LEU A 94 -6.21 23.19 0.72
CA LEU A 94 -6.38 21.99 1.55
C LEU A 94 -7.69 21.26 1.20
N PHE A 95 -8.78 21.97 0.96
CA PHE A 95 -10.05 21.33 0.59
C PHE A 95 -9.92 20.49 -0.66
N ILE A 96 -9.31 21.02 -1.71
CA ILE A 96 -9.07 20.27 -2.96
C ILE A 96 -8.16 19.07 -2.70
N ALA A 97 -7.09 19.23 -1.91
CA ALA A 97 -6.21 18.11 -1.54
C ALA A 97 -6.97 16.99 -0.84
N LEU A 98 -7.87 17.32 0.09
CA LEU A 98 -8.71 16.33 0.79
C LEU A 98 -9.70 15.65 -0.16
N GLN A 99 -10.30 16.38 -1.10
CA GLN A 99 -11.15 15.79 -2.14
C GLN A 99 -10.35 14.83 -3.05
N GLN A 100 -9.13 15.20 -3.39
CA GLN A 100 -8.25 14.31 -4.16
C GLN A 100 -7.86 13.07 -3.35
N LEU A 101 -7.58 13.19 -2.06
CA LEU A 101 -7.36 12.02 -1.21
C LEU A 101 -8.58 11.10 -1.22
N CYS A 102 -9.81 11.62 -1.10
CA CYS A 102 -11.03 10.82 -1.18
C CYS A 102 -11.13 10.04 -2.52
N LYS A 103 -10.71 10.66 -3.62
CA LYS A 103 -10.74 10.04 -4.95
C LYS A 103 -9.63 8.99 -5.15
N TRP A 104 -8.43 9.23 -4.64
CA TRP A 104 -7.23 8.47 -4.99
C TRP A 104 -6.63 7.62 -3.86
N ALA A 105 -7.30 7.54 -2.70
CA ALA A 105 -6.82 6.75 -1.55
C ALA A 105 -6.59 5.27 -1.90
N SER A 106 -7.28 4.73 -2.90
CA SER A 106 -7.09 3.36 -3.39
C SER A 106 -5.70 3.10 -4.00
N LEU A 107 -4.92 4.16 -4.27
CA LEU A 107 -3.49 4.03 -4.62
C LEU A 107 -2.65 3.54 -3.44
N GLU A 108 -3.11 3.72 -2.21
CA GLU A 108 -2.42 3.28 -1.00
C GLU A 108 -2.93 1.92 -0.51
N ASP A 109 -4.27 1.83 -0.36
CA ASP A 109 -4.98 0.60 0.05
C ASP A 109 -6.14 0.34 -0.92
N THR A 110 -6.12 -0.74 -1.67
CA THR A 110 -7.04 -0.97 -2.82
C THR A 110 -8.52 -1.04 -2.45
N THR A 111 -8.85 -1.25 -1.19
CA THR A 111 -10.22 -1.36 -0.68
C THR A 111 -10.59 -0.31 0.35
N VAL A 112 -9.74 0.72 0.52
CA VAL A 112 -10.06 1.85 1.39
C VAL A 112 -11.10 2.75 0.74
N SER A 113 -12.05 3.19 1.55
CA SER A 113 -12.96 4.28 1.23
C SER A 113 -12.62 5.47 2.12
N VAL A 114 -12.48 6.64 1.52
CA VAL A 114 -12.21 7.90 2.22
C VAL A 114 -13.29 8.90 1.83
N TRP A 115 -13.85 9.60 2.81
CA TRP A 115 -14.89 10.59 2.57
C TRP A 115 -14.83 11.73 3.59
N LEU A 116 -15.50 12.84 3.29
CA LEU A 116 -15.60 14.01 4.17
C LEU A 116 -16.99 14.07 4.82
N GLU A 117 -17.00 14.30 6.13
CA GLU A 117 -18.20 14.63 6.90
C GLU A 117 -18.03 16.04 7.47
N ARG A 118 -18.96 16.93 7.20
CA ARG A 118 -18.90 18.32 7.65
C ARG A 118 -19.91 18.58 8.78
N ASN A 119 -19.45 19.30 9.80
CA ASN A 119 -20.30 20.01 10.76
C ASN A 119 -19.98 21.51 10.72
N ASP A 120 -20.58 22.30 11.63
CA ASP A 120 -20.47 23.78 11.59
C ASP A 120 -19.03 24.29 11.82
N HIS A 121 -18.19 23.57 12.55
CA HIS A 121 -16.87 24.02 12.97
C HIS A 121 -15.72 23.19 12.41
N HIS A 122 -15.97 21.92 12.09
CA HIS A 122 -14.96 20.96 11.65
C HIS A 122 -15.42 20.16 10.46
N VAL A 123 -14.45 19.72 9.66
CA VAL A 123 -14.61 18.66 8.69
C VAL A 123 -13.88 17.44 9.23
N ARG A 124 -14.56 16.29 9.26
CA ARG A 124 -13.94 15.00 9.49
C ARG A 124 -13.53 14.38 8.17
N ILE A 125 -12.31 13.95 8.07
CA ILE A 125 -11.91 13.05 7.02
C ILE A 125 -11.93 11.65 7.58
N CYS A 126 -12.85 10.86 7.04
CA CYS A 126 -13.17 9.51 7.49
C CYS A 126 -12.54 8.49 6.57
N SER A 127 -12.10 7.36 7.11
CA SER A 127 -11.58 6.22 6.34
C SER A 127 -12.13 4.90 6.85
N LYS A 128 -12.34 3.96 5.93
CA LYS A 128 -12.76 2.59 6.22
C LYS A 128 -12.22 1.64 5.16
N VAL A 129 -11.68 0.51 5.60
CA VAL A 129 -11.21 -0.54 4.69
C VAL A 129 -12.27 -1.62 4.56
N ALA A 130 -12.70 -1.90 3.34
CA ALA A 130 -13.69 -2.94 3.11
C ALA A 130 -13.12 -4.33 3.40
N GLY A 131 -13.93 -5.18 4.04
CA GLY A 131 -13.55 -6.56 4.38
C GLY A 131 -12.79 -6.71 5.70
N THR A 132 -12.55 -5.63 6.46
CA THR A 132 -11.80 -5.64 7.73
C THR A 132 -12.68 -5.58 8.98
N ALA A 133 -14.00 -5.51 8.86
CA ALA A 133 -14.97 -5.29 9.96
C ALA A 133 -14.88 -6.28 11.15
N ARG A 134 -14.12 -7.36 11.03
CA ARG A 134 -13.85 -8.33 12.11
C ARG A 134 -12.36 -8.64 12.25
N MET A 135 -11.52 -7.83 11.66
CA MET A 135 -10.07 -8.02 11.73
C MET A 135 -9.58 -7.60 13.13
N PRO A 136 -8.90 -8.49 13.86
CA PRO A 136 -8.27 -8.10 15.11
C PRO A 136 -7.15 -7.11 14.82
N HIS A 137 -6.87 -6.24 15.79
CA HIS A 137 -5.77 -5.26 15.70
C HIS A 137 -5.84 -4.32 14.49
N LEU A 138 -7.06 -3.95 14.10
CA LEU A 138 -7.32 -3.00 13.02
C LEU A 138 -6.70 -1.62 13.32
N GLU A 139 -6.50 -1.28 14.59
CA GLU A 139 -5.82 -0.06 15.05
C GLU A 139 -4.44 0.14 14.40
N HIS A 140 -3.71 -0.93 14.10
CA HIS A 140 -2.40 -0.81 13.43
C HIS A 140 -2.51 -0.12 12.07
N SER A 141 -3.47 -0.54 11.25
CA SER A 141 -3.75 0.08 9.95
C SER A 141 -4.32 1.49 10.12
N GLN A 142 -5.21 1.69 11.09
CA GLN A 142 -5.87 2.98 11.32
C GLN A 142 -4.91 4.06 11.82
N TRP A 143 -3.90 3.70 12.60
CA TRP A 143 -2.80 4.61 12.94
C TRP A 143 -2.10 5.13 11.70
N LEU A 144 -1.74 4.24 10.78
CA LEU A 144 -1.08 4.63 9.52
C LEU A 144 -1.97 5.56 8.70
N GLN A 145 -3.25 5.21 8.51
CA GLN A 145 -4.21 6.01 7.72
C GLN A 145 -4.42 7.41 8.32
N ASN A 146 -4.63 7.51 9.63
CA ASN A 146 -4.80 8.79 10.32
C ASN A 146 -3.55 9.66 10.21
N VAL A 147 -2.35 9.07 10.40
CA VAL A 147 -1.10 9.83 10.31
C VAL A 147 -0.80 10.23 8.87
N TYR A 148 -1.06 9.40 7.85
CA TYR A 148 -0.92 9.84 6.46
C TYR A 148 -1.84 11.01 6.12
N THR A 149 -3.09 10.95 6.57
CA THR A 149 -4.01 12.08 6.41
C THR A 149 -3.47 13.33 7.10
N MET A 150 -2.94 13.17 8.32
CA MET A 150 -2.29 14.27 9.05
C MET A 150 -1.07 14.83 8.29
N GLN A 151 -0.25 13.97 7.66
CA GLN A 151 0.89 14.43 6.84
C GLN A 151 0.44 15.23 5.61
N ILE A 152 -0.71 14.91 5.03
CA ILE A 152 -1.29 15.72 3.94
C ILE A 152 -1.73 17.09 4.47
N VAL A 153 -2.44 17.15 5.60
CA VAL A 153 -2.86 18.42 6.20
C VAL A 153 -1.65 19.28 6.56
N ARG A 154 -0.58 18.69 7.04
CA ARG A 154 0.68 19.39 7.38
C ARG A 154 1.37 20.04 6.20
N GLN A 155 1.10 19.61 4.96
CA GLN A 155 1.61 20.34 3.79
C GLN A 155 1.05 21.77 3.70
N PHE A 156 -0.11 22.03 4.30
CA PHE A 156 -0.80 23.32 4.27
C PHE A 156 -0.71 24.09 5.60
N THR A 157 -0.63 23.38 6.72
CA THR A 157 -0.66 23.98 8.08
C THR A 157 0.68 24.06 8.78
N GLY A 158 1.68 23.37 8.21
CA GLY A 158 3.01 23.21 8.82
C GLY A 158 3.16 21.94 9.67
N PRO A 159 4.42 21.56 9.98
CA PRO A 159 4.79 20.24 10.48
C PRO A 159 4.29 19.94 11.92
N HIS A 160 3.94 20.95 12.68
CA HIS A 160 3.57 20.80 14.09
C HIS A 160 2.06 20.63 14.32
N TRP A 161 1.24 20.75 13.27
CA TRP A 161 -0.19 20.57 13.40
C TRP A 161 -0.54 19.14 13.81
N VAL A 162 -1.47 19.01 14.73
CA VAL A 162 -2.11 17.76 15.15
C VAL A 162 -3.62 17.96 15.23
N PRO A 163 -4.44 16.94 14.95
CA PRO A 163 -5.89 17.05 15.06
C PRO A 163 -6.30 17.18 16.54
N ALA A 164 -7.36 17.92 16.82
CA ALA A 164 -7.95 17.99 18.16
C ALA A 164 -8.58 16.65 18.58
N THR A 165 -9.09 15.87 17.60
CA THR A 165 -9.63 14.53 17.83
C THR A 165 -9.13 13.57 16.77
N MET A 166 -8.76 12.35 17.20
CA MET A 166 -8.43 11.22 16.37
C MET A 166 -9.28 10.02 16.78
N ALA A 167 -9.96 9.42 15.82
CA ALA A 167 -10.92 8.35 16.04
C ALA A 167 -10.50 7.04 15.41
N PHE A 168 -10.88 5.94 16.04
CA PHE A 168 -10.63 4.57 15.60
C PHE A 168 -11.95 3.79 15.51
N GLU A 169 -12.12 3.00 14.45
CA GLU A 169 -13.16 1.97 14.39
C GLU A 169 -12.85 0.82 15.35
N ALA A 170 -11.57 0.52 15.53
CA ALA A 170 -11.11 -0.49 16.46
C ALA A 170 -11.52 -0.17 17.91
N ARG A 171 -11.82 -1.21 18.69
CA ARG A 171 -11.87 -1.14 20.17
C ARG A 171 -10.45 -1.13 20.70
N TYR A 172 -9.89 0.06 20.76
CA TYR A 172 -8.48 0.25 21.08
C TYR A 172 -8.32 1.45 22.00
N GLU A 173 -7.50 1.29 23.01
CA GLU A 173 -7.15 2.38 23.92
C GLU A 173 -5.64 2.63 23.84
N PRO A 174 -5.21 3.82 23.34
CA PRO A 174 -3.80 4.17 23.29
C PRO A 174 -3.16 4.16 24.68
N SER A 175 -1.93 3.71 24.78
CA SER A 175 -1.16 3.73 26.01
C SER A 175 -0.98 5.17 26.56
N LEU A 176 -0.61 5.29 27.82
CA LEU A 176 -0.31 6.60 28.42
C LEU A 176 0.85 7.29 27.69
N GLU A 177 1.84 6.53 27.24
CA GLU A 177 2.95 7.06 26.46
C GLU A 177 2.48 7.65 25.13
N THR A 178 1.64 6.93 24.38
CA THR A 178 1.05 7.41 23.13
C THR A 178 0.21 8.66 23.33
N ARG A 179 -0.60 8.71 24.39
CA ARG A 179 -1.42 9.89 24.74
C ARG A 179 -0.56 11.09 25.12
N SER A 180 0.54 10.88 25.83
CA SER A 180 1.46 11.94 26.24
C SER A 180 2.22 12.56 25.08
N PHE A 181 2.38 11.83 23.98
CA PHE A 181 3.05 12.32 22.77
C PHE A 181 2.24 13.42 22.05
N TRP A 182 0.91 13.29 22.01
CA TRP A 182 0.00 14.30 21.46
C TRP A 182 -1.02 14.76 22.52
N GLN A 183 -0.53 15.49 23.52
CA GLN A 183 -1.31 15.91 24.70
C GLN A 183 -2.60 16.67 24.38
N ASN A 184 -2.63 17.36 23.23
CA ASN A 184 -3.81 18.15 22.79
C ASN A 184 -4.74 17.35 21.86
N THR A 185 -4.48 16.07 21.61
CA THR A 185 -5.34 15.22 20.79
C THR A 185 -6.18 14.32 21.68
N ARG A 186 -7.50 14.39 21.52
CA ARG A 186 -8.44 13.45 22.12
C ARG A 186 -8.55 12.19 21.26
N PHE A 187 -8.27 11.03 21.85
CA PHE A 187 -8.46 9.75 21.20
C PHE A 187 -9.82 9.15 21.55
N ILE A 188 -10.57 8.68 20.54
CA ILE A 188 -11.86 8.01 20.72
C ILE A 188 -11.87 6.71 19.91
N SER A 189 -12.46 5.66 20.45
CA SER A 189 -12.48 4.31 19.89
C SER A 189 -13.91 3.80 19.68
N ASP A 190 -14.06 2.61 19.09
CA ASP A 190 -15.35 1.96 18.84
C ASP A 190 -16.30 2.82 17.99
N GLN A 191 -15.75 3.49 16.97
CA GLN A 191 -16.49 4.36 16.06
C GLN A 191 -16.90 3.58 14.79
N ASN A 192 -17.81 4.13 14.00
CA ASN A 192 -18.24 3.54 12.73
C ASN A 192 -17.16 3.53 11.64
N SER A 193 -16.16 4.41 11.78
CA SER A 193 -15.02 4.58 10.88
C SER A 193 -13.85 5.20 11.64
N SER A 194 -12.65 5.12 11.10
CA SER A 194 -11.51 5.91 11.57
C SER A 194 -11.59 7.31 10.98
N TRP A 195 -11.23 8.35 11.74
CA TRP A 195 -11.24 9.75 11.25
C TRP A 195 -10.38 10.68 12.10
N ILE A 196 -10.00 11.80 11.51
CA ILE A 196 -9.45 12.97 12.20
C ILE A 196 -10.31 14.19 11.91
N ASP A 197 -10.38 15.14 12.84
CA ASP A 197 -11.08 16.41 12.65
C ASP A 197 -10.11 17.53 12.19
N ILE A 198 -10.61 18.39 11.30
CA ILE A 198 -9.88 19.51 10.71
C ILE A 198 -10.78 20.75 10.86
N PRO A 199 -10.28 21.87 11.39
CA PRO A 199 -11.07 23.12 11.45
C PRO A 199 -11.54 23.56 10.07
N VAL A 200 -12.81 23.98 9.93
CA VAL A 200 -13.35 24.48 8.65
C VAL A 200 -12.53 25.66 8.12
N SER A 201 -12.00 26.51 9.02
CA SER A 201 -11.13 27.64 8.66
C SER A 201 -9.83 27.27 7.96
N PHE A 202 -9.43 26.00 7.99
CA PHE A 202 -8.21 25.53 7.31
C PHE A 202 -8.44 25.10 5.85
N LEU A 203 -9.70 24.90 5.47
CA LEU A 203 -10.03 24.35 4.15
C LEU A 203 -9.54 25.22 2.99
N ASP A 204 -9.55 26.55 3.19
CA ASP A 204 -9.12 27.52 2.20
C ASP A 204 -7.63 27.86 2.25
N LEU A 205 -6.85 27.19 3.15
CA LEU A 205 -5.42 27.40 3.20
C LEU A 205 -4.79 27.08 1.84
N PRO A 206 -4.01 28.02 1.28
CA PRO A 206 -3.34 27.80 0.00
C PRO A 206 -2.21 26.79 0.17
N ASN A 207 -1.88 26.10 -0.91
CA ASN A 207 -0.73 25.20 -0.93
C ASN A 207 0.58 26.01 -1.03
N PRO A 208 1.48 25.96 -0.04
CA PRO A 208 2.74 26.68 -0.09
C PRO A 208 3.67 26.26 -1.21
N ALA A 209 3.49 25.03 -1.76
CA ALA A 209 4.33 24.46 -2.81
C ALA A 209 3.73 24.62 -4.22
N SER A 210 2.56 25.25 -4.36
CA SER A 210 1.88 25.37 -5.66
C SER A 210 2.45 26.53 -6.49
N GLU A 211 3.54 26.29 -7.19
CA GLU A 211 4.13 27.27 -8.13
C GLU A 211 3.83 27.00 -9.61
N THR A 212 3.13 25.91 -9.97
CA THR A 212 2.94 25.55 -11.39
C THR A 212 1.55 24.91 -11.61
N PRO A 213 0.91 25.12 -12.78
CA PRO A 213 -0.35 24.48 -13.10
C PRO A 213 -0.20 22.96 -13.16
N ALA A 214 -1.23 22.27 -12.63
CA ALA A 214 -1.30 20.81 -12.60
C ALA A 214 -1.03 20.20 -13.98
N PRO A 215 -0.28 19.11 -14.06
CA PRO A 215 -0.23 18.29 -15.26
C PRO A 215 -1.67 17.84 -15.60
N SER A 216 -1.98 17.82 -16.91
CA SER A 216 -3.29 17.42 -17.43
C SER A 216 -3.80 16.18 -16.69
N HIS A 217 -5.01 16.29 -16.15
CA HIS A 217 -5.66 15.21 -15.41
C HIS A 217 -5.71 13.94 -16.26
N ASP A 218 -4.91 12.96 -15.86
CA ASP A 218 -5.18 11.58 -16.22
C ASP A 218 -6.45 11.18 -15.43
N ASP A 219 -7.58 11.06 -16.12
CA ASP A 219 -8.84 10.55 -15.56
C ASP A 219 -8.77 9.06 -15.18
N GLY A 220 -7.55 8.51 -15.10
CA GLY A 220 -7.29 7.15 -14.71
C GLY A 220 -7.95 6.83 -13.37
N VAL A 221 -8.77 5.80 -13.37
CA VAL A 221 -9.30 5.18 -12.15
C VAL A 221 -8.11 4.60 -11.40
N GLY A 222 -7.99 4.87 -10.11
CA GLY A 222 -7.00 4.23 -9.25
C GLY A 222 -7.12 2.69 -9.33
N PRO A 223 -6.10 1.92 -8.90
CA PRO A 223 -6.13 0.46 -8.99
C PRO A 223 -7.40 -0.06 -8.34
N SER A 224 -8.31 -0.57 -9.14
CA SER A 224 -9.55 -1.14 -8.65
C SER A 224 -9.27 -2.56 -8.18
N GLY A 225 -9.04 -2.72 -6.88
CA GLY A 225 -8.94 -4.03 -6.25
C GLY A 225 -10.30 -4.74 -6.10
N HIS A 226 -11.35 -4.26 -6.77
CA HIS A 226 -12.68 -4.82 -6.63
C HIS A 226 -12.85 -6.20 -7.28
N GLU A 227 -12.01 -6.55 -8.23
CA GLU A 227 -11.99 -7.86 -8.86
C GLU A 227 -10.77 -8.67 -8.39
N ILE A 228 -10.98 -9.96 -8.17
CA ILE A 228 -9.93 -10.86 -7.68
C ILE A 228 -8.75 -10.96 -8.66
N VAL A 229 -9.03 -10.88 -9.97
CA VAL A 229 -8.00 -10.89 -11.03
C VAL A 229 -7.10 -9.67 -10.92
N SER A 230 -7.68 -8.48 -10.75
CA SER A 230 -6.94 -7.22 -10.59
C SER A 230 -6.09 -7.24 -9.31
N ALA A 231 -6.63 -7.75 -8.20
CA ALA A 231 -5.88 -7.88 -6.97
C ALA A 231 -4.66 -8.82 -7.11
N VAL A 232 -4.86 -9.97 -7.78
CA VAL A 232 -3.75 -10.92 -8.03
C VAL A 232 -2.67 -10.29 -8.91
N LYS A 233 -3.06 -9.58 -9.98
CA LYS A 233 -2.11 -8.85 -10.85
C LYS A 233 -1.28 -7.83 -10.07
N LEU A 234 -1.93 -7.08 -9.17
CA LEU A 234 -1.25 -6.06 -8.37
C LEU A 234 -0.28 -6.65 -7.34
N MET A 235 -0.60 -7.79 -6.72
CA MET A 235 0.24 -8.36 -5.67
C MET A 235 1.40 -9.22 -6.21
N LEU A 236 1.25 -9.88 -7.36
CA LEU A 236 2.27 -10.82 -7.87
C LEU A 236 3.67 -10.18 -8.02
N PRO A 237 3.83 -8.93 -8.49
CA PRO A 237 5.15 -8.31 -8.62
C PRO A 237 5.96 -8.27 -7.31
N SER A 238 5.29 -8.21 -6.14
CA SER A 238 5.96 -8.21 -4.83
C SER A 238 6.69 -9.51 -4.51
N TYR A 239 6.35 -10.60 -5.17
CA TYR A 239 6.80 -11.96 -4.86
C TYR A 239 7.67 -12.61 -5.93
N LEU A 240 7.91 -11.94 -7.08
CA LEU A 240 8.52 -12.59 -8.26
C LEU A 240 9.95 -13.09 -8.01
N ASP A 241 10.76 -12.33 -7.31
CA ASP A 241 12.18 -12.63 -7.06
C ASP A 241 12.43 -13.47 -5.80
N GLU A 242 11.37 -13.81 -5.07
CA GLU A 242 11.45 -14.60 -3.85
C GLU A 242 10.60 -15.88 -3.99
N ARG A 243 9.56 -15.98 -3.17
CA ARG A 243 8.66 -17.12 -3.15
C ARG A 243 7.30 -16.77 -3.74
N ILE A 244 7.07 -17.17 -4.98
CA ILE A 244 5.78 -16.96 -5.65
C ILE A 244 4.68 -17.73 -4.90
N PRO A 245 3.57 -17.06 -4.49
CA PRO A 245 2.47 -17.72 -3.82
C PRO A 245 1.81 -18.78 -4.70
N THR A 246 1.47 -19.91 -4.14
CA THR A 246 0.70 -20.95 -4.84
C THR A 246 -0.76 -20.54 -5.02
N ILE A 247 -1.45 -21.16 -5.97
CA ILE A 247 -2.88 -20.94 -6.17
C ILE A 247 -3.71 -21.20 -4.89
N ALA A 248 -3.29 -22.16 -4.07
CA ALA A 248 -3.94 -22.48 -2.81
C ALA A 248 -3.79 -21.34 -1.79
N GLU A 249 -2.60 -20.76 -1.70
CA GLU A 249 -2.31 -19.63 -0.80
C GLU A 249 -3.08 -18.39 -1.21
N ILE A 250 -3.20 -18.11 -2.51
CA ILE A 250 -3.98 -16.95 -3.00
C ILE A 250 -5.48 -17.17 -2.72
N ALA A 251 -5.99 -18.38 -2.90
CA ALA A 251 -7.37 -18.70 -2.58
C ALA A 251 -7.65 -18.52 -1.07
N GLU A 252 -6.70 -18.93 -0.21
CA GLU A 252 -6.74 -18.70 1.24
C GLU A 252 -6.77 -17.19 1.57
N MET A 253 -5.89 -16.39 0.96
CA MET A 253 -5.86 -14.92 1.11
C MET A 253 -7.17 -14.26 0.69
N ALA A 254 -7.84 -14.82 -0.32
CA ALA A 254 -9.14 -14.37 -0.80
C ALA A 254 -10.33 -14.89 0.05
N GLY A 255 -10.08 -15.76 1.02
CA GLY A 255 -11.12 -16.38 1.85
C GLY A 255 -12.09 -17.28 1.08
N ILE A 256 -11.62 -17.94 0.01
CA ILE A 256 -12.41 -18.83 -0.84
C ILE A 256 -11.71 -20.17 -1.10
N SER A 257 -12.47 -21.18 -1.53
CA SER A 257 -11.88 -22.45 -1.94
C SER A 257 -11.09 -22.30 -3.27
N ILE A 258 -10.07 -23.15 -3.47
CA ILE A 258 -9.29 -23.22 -4.72
C ILE A 258 -10.21 -23.35 -5.94
N ARG A 259 -11.25 -24.20 -5.86
CA ARG A 259 -12.22 -24.40 -6.95
C ARG A 259 -13.00 -23.12 -7.26
N SER A 260 -13.41 -22.36 -6.23
CA SER A 260 -14.08 -21.08 -6.41
C SER A 260 -13.17 -20.03 -7.02
N PHE A 261 -11.90 -20.03 -6.61
CA PHE A 261 -10.89 -19.15 -7.18
C PHE A 261 -10.64 -19.45 -8.66
N GLN A 262 -10.39 -20.72 -9.01
CA GLN A 262 -10.23 -21.16 -10.39
C GLN A 262 -11.43 -20.82 -11.27
N ARG A 263 -12.65 -21.02 -10.77
CA ARG A 263 -13.89 -20.66 -11.49
C ARG A 263 -13.96 -19.17 -11.78
N LYS A 264 -13.58 -18.32 -10.81
CA LYS A 264 -13.53 -16.85 -11.01
C LYS A 264 -12.51 -16.43 -12.07
N LEU A 265 -11.32 -17.04 -12.06
CA LEU A 265 -10.32 -16.80 -13.10
C LEU A 265 -10.82 -17.25 -14.48
N SER A 266 -11.38 -18.46 -14.58
CA SER A 266 -11.94 -18.98 -15.84
C SER A 266 -13.09 -18.13 -16.37
N SER A 267 -13.95 -17.59 -15.47
CA SER A 267 -15.04 -16.68 -15.86
C SER A 267 -14.52 -15.35 -16.41
N ALA A 268 -13.30 -14.95 -16.03
CA ALA A 268 -12.59 -13.80 -16.57
C ALA A 268 -11.71 -14.15 -17.79
N GLY A 269 -11.75 -15.39 -18.26
CA GLY A 269 -10.99 -15.87 -19.42
C GLY A 269 -9.48 -16.00 -19.16
N VAL A 270 -9.04 -16.11 -17.90
CA VAL A 270 -7.62 -16.21 -17.53
C VAL A 270 -7.35 -17.38 -16.61
N SER A 271 -6.14 -17.91 -16.62
CA SER A 271 -5.62 -18.84 -15.62
C SER A 271 -4.65 -18.13 -14.66
N TYR A 272 -4.34 -18.79 -13.54
CA TYR A 272 -3.29 -18.28 -12.63
C TYR A 272 -1.91 -18.24 -13.33
N SER A 273 -1.62 -19.20 -14.19
CA SER A 273 -0.39 -19.21 -14.98
C SER A 273 -0.29 -17.99 -15.89
N ASP A 274 -1.40 -17.61 -16.54
CA ASP A 274 -1.42 -16.42 -17.42
C ASP A 274 -1.16 -15.13 -16.63
N LEU A 275 -1.72 -15.01 -15.41
CA LEU A 275 -1.48 -13.87 -14.52
C LEU A 275 -0.02 -13.80 -14.08
N LEU A 276 0.56 -14.95 -13.73
CA LEU A 276 1.95 -15.04 -13.31
C LEU A 276 2.92 -14.71 -14.45
N ASP A 277 2.68 -15.27 -15.63
CA ASP A 277 3.50 -14.98 -16.81
C ASP A 277 3.37 -13.51 -17.22
N GLY A 278 2.16 -12.94 -17.13
CA GLY A 278 1.94 -11.52 -17.33
C GLY A 278 2.78 -10.65 -16.39
N ALA A 279 2.74 -10.91 -15.08
CA ALA A 279 3.52 -10.19 -14.08
C ALA A 279 5.04 -10.32 -14.31
N ARG A 280 5.51 -11.53 -14.66
CA ARG A 280 6.92 -11.79 -14.99
C ARG A 280 7.39 -10.97 -16.19
N PHE A 281 6.58 -10.93 -17.26
CA PHE A 281 6.94 -10.20 -18.47
C PHE A 281 6.84 -8.70 -18.31
N GLU A 282 5.87 -8.21 -17.54
CA GLU A 282 5.76 -6.79 -17.21
C GLU A 282 6.99 -6.32 -16.43
N ASN A 283 7.40 -7.06 -15.39
CA ASN A 283 8.62 -6.77 -14.65
C ASN A 283 9.87 -6.85 -15.54
N ALA A 284 10.00 -7.89 -16.35
CA ALA A 284 11.13 -8.06 -17.27
C ALA A 284 11.24 -6.88 -18.26
N THR A 285 10.13 -6.48 -18.88
CA THR A 285 10.12 -5.36 -19.85
C THR A 285 10.46 -4.03 -19.20
N LYS A 286 9.99 -3.80 -17.97
CA LYS A 286 10.36 -2.63 -17.17
C LYS A 286 11.87 -2.61 -16.91
N LEU A 287 12.44 -3.68 -16.38
CA LEU A 287 13.88 -3.78 -16.10
C LEU A 287 14.73 -3.65 -17.38
N LEU A 288 14.29 -4.23 -18.49
CA LEU A 288 14.99 -4.14 -19.77
C LEU A 288 15.00 -2.72 -20.35
N ARG A 289 13.96 -1.93 -20.11
CA ARG A 289 13.86 -0.53 -20.57
C ARG A 289 14.57 0.44 -19.64
N ASP A 290 14.37 0.29 -18.33
CA ASP A 290 14.66 1.31 -17.34
C ASP A 290 16.07 1.12 -16.71
N THR A 291 16.71 -0.05 -16.90
CA THR A 291 17.99 -0.41 -16.28
C THR A 291 19.00 -1.01 -17.26
N ASP A 292 20.27 -1.04 -16.82
CA ASP A 292 21.37 -1.77 -17.50
C ASP A 292 21.63 -3.15 -16.90
N ALA A 293 20.73 -3.67 -16.06
CA ALA A 293 20.85 -4.98 -15.42
C ALA A 293 21.17 -6.08 -16.45
N LYS A 294 22.03 -7.01 -16.11
CA LYS A 294 22.35 -8.14 -16.99
C LYS A 294 21.09 -8.97 -17.26
N ILE A 295 21.00 -9.58 -18.43
CA ILE A 295 19.85 -10.42 -18.80
C ILE A 295 19.62 -11.55 -17.78
N ILE A 296 20.67 -12.06 -17.18
CA ILE A 296 20.59 -13.07 -16.12
C ILE A 296 19.92 -12.53 -14.87
N ASP A 297 20.25 -11.29 -14.46
CA ASP A 297 19.65 -10.64 -13.30
C ASP A 297 18.18 -10.30 -13.56
N VAL A 298 17.86 -9.83 -14.78
CA VAL A 298 16.47 -9.61 -15.20
C VAL A 298 15.67 -10.91 -15.13
N ALA A 299 16.23 -12.05 -15.52
CA ALA A 299 15.57 -13.33 -15.44
C ALA A 299 15.21 -13.70 -13.99
N PHE A 300 16.19 -13.60 -13.08
CA PHE A 300 15.97 -13.90 -11.66
C PHE A 300 14.97 -12.94 -11.01
N SER A 301 15.13 -11.63 -11.20
CA SER A 301 14.21 -10.62 -10.69
C SER A 301 12.79 -10.74 -11.28
N SER A 302 12.63 -11.45 -12.39
CA SER A 302 11.31 -11.76 -12.99
C SER A 302 10.79 -13.15 -12.60
N GLY A 303 11.38 -13.80 -11.61
CA GLY A 303 10.92 -15.07 -11.05
C GLY A 303 11.26 -16.32 -11.87
N TYR A 304 12.29 -16.26 -12.69
CA TYR A 304 12.82 -17.44 -13.40
C TYR A 304 14.06 -17.97 -12.70
N SER A 305 14.07 -19.26 -12.40
CA SER A 305 15.26 -19.94 -11.85
C SER A 305 16.33 -20.28 -12.90
N ASP A 306 15.97 -20.22 -14.19
CA ASP A 306 16.86 -20.52 -15.31
C ASP A 306 16.77 -19.41 -16.39
N PRO A 307 17.86 -18.67 -16.64
CA PRO A 307 17.91 -17.62 -17.68
C PRO A 307 17.66 -18.12 -19.10
N ALA A 308 17.99 -19.37 -19.38
CA ALA A 308 17.72 -19.96 -20.71
C ALA A 308 16.22 -20.22 -20.89
N HIS A 309 15.55 -20.67 -19.84
CA HIS A 309 14.08 -20.78 -19.82
C HIS A 309 13.41 -19.42 -19.99
N PHE A 310 13.86 -18.40 -19.24
CA PHE A 310 13.40 -17.03 -19.41
C PHE A 310 13.52 -16.55 -20.86
N THR A 311 14.69 -16.69 -21.47
CA THR A 311 14.93 -16.22 -22.84
C THR A 311 13.99 -16.89 -23.83
N ARG A 312 13.75 -18.22 -23.71
CA ARG A 312 12.81 -18.96 -24.57
C ARG A 312 11.37 -18.50 -24.36
N ALA A 313 10.93 -18.32 -23.08
CA ALA A 313 9.60 -17.86 -22.74
C ALA A 313 9.35 -16.43 -23.24
N PHE A 314 10.30 -15.52 -23.03
CA PHE A 314 10.25 -14.14 -23.49
C PHE A 314 10.14 -14.06 -25.01
N ARG A 315 10.99 -14.82 -25.76
CA ARG A 315 10.93 -14.86 -27.20
C ARG A 315 9.61 -15.44 -27.72
N ARG A 316 9.07 -16.48 -27.07
CA ARG A 316 7.75 -17.04 -27.41
C ARG A 316 6.63 -16.01 -27.26
N PHE A 317 6.71 -15.15 -26.25
CA PHE A 317 5.68 -14.16 -25.95
C PHE A 317 5.80 -12.89 -26.81
N PHE A 318 7.01 -12.34 -26.95
CA PHE A 318 7.27 -11.07 -27.63
C PHE A 318 7.77 -11.22 -29.07
N GLY A 319 8.07 -12.41 -29.53
CA GLY A 319 8.64 -12.66 -30.86
C GLY A 319 10.13 -12.32 -31.00
N VAL A 320 10.73 -11.68 -29.98
CA VAL A 320 12.13 -11.24 -29.96
C VAL A 320 12.81 -11.67 -28.65
N THR A 321 14.13 -11.76 -28.64
CA THR A 321 14.90 -12.07 -27.43
C THR A 321 14.94 -10.86 -26.49
N PRO A 322 15.20 -11.06 -25.17
CA PRO A 322 15.38 -9.94 -24.22
C PRO A 322 16.45 -8.95 -24.65
N ARG A 323 17.55 -9.43 -25.26
CA ARG A 323 18.64 -8.59 -25.78
C ARG A 323 18.19 -7.72 -26.96
N GLU A 324 17.48 -8.31 -27.92
CA GLU A 324 16.90 -7.58 -29.06
C GLU A 324 15.85 -6.58 -28.61
N PHE A 325 15.02 -6.94 -27.62
CA PHE A 325 14.02 -6.05 -27.03
C PHE A 325 14.71 -4.82 -26.44
N ARG A 326 15.74 -4.98 -25.59
CA ARG A 326 16.53 -3.88 -25.03
C ARG A 326 17.09 -2.96 -26.10
N GLY A 327 17.67 -3.53 -27.15
CA GLY A 327 18.27 -2.77 -28.26
C GLY A 327 17.30 -1.88 -29.03
N LYS A 328 16.00 -2.23 -29.03
CA LYS A 328 14.93 -1.42 -29.67
C LYS A 328 14.47 -0.23 -28.83
N TRP A 329 14.61 -0.31 -27.52
CA TRP A 329 14.07 0.68 -26.58
C TRP A 329 15.12 1.62 -25.97
N LYS A 330 16.42 1.28 -26.06
CA LYS A 330 17.51 2.22 -25.71
C LYS A 330 18.02 2.85 -27.00
N PRO A 331 17.83 4.16 -27.23
CA PRO A 331 18.58 4.86 -28.27
C PRO A 331 20.08 4.74 -27.96
N GLN A 332 20.87 4.48 -29.00
CA GLN A 332 22.34 4.44 -28.95
C GLN A 332 22.90 5.80 -28.53
#